data_f2a6919ba93020e9e8432f3505d3a3ab
#
_entry.id   f2a6919ba93020e9e8432f3505d3a3ab
#
_cell.length_a   1.000
_cell.length_b   1.000
_cell.length_c   1.000
_cell.angle_alpha   90.00
_cell.angle_beta   90.00
_cell.angle_gamma   90.00
#
_symmetry.space_group_name_H-M   'P 1'
#
loop_
_entity.id
_entity.type
_entity.pdbx_description
1 polymer ?
#
loop_
_entity_poly.entity_id
_entity_poly.type
_entity_poly.pdbx_seq_one_letter_code
_entity_poly.pdbx_strand_id
1 'polypeptide(L)'
;SLFVMSVAASELPEMSRSGQLSDLTSRSNDAMRKSMFFVLFTAVIYIGAGEQIVDALFGWGSFSSDDSLTVWAVLSAYSLGLPAVAASRLLQTSCWSLGDTKGPAKIAGIRVVVASLVGLSLMFPLDLLAFAEGGITTKDTQGPHLGAVGLALGSAVASWVEVFLLSRRTKRSLPKLSSLKGLLFKIGVPASLAFLLAALLKFLIGSLPALLMAPLIIGISGLFYTLVAFRSGIEESHLILRPIRKILYRS
;
A
#
# COMPACT_ATOMS: atom_id res chain seq x y z
N SER A 1 0.37 1.47 -7.50
CA SER A 1 -0.73 0.74 -8.18
C SER A 1 -0.32 0.14 -9.53
N LEU A 2 0.60 0.76 -10.30
CA LEU A 2 1.03 0.26 -11.61
C LEU A 2 1.63 -1.16 -11.54
N PHE A 3 2.47 -1.44 -10.54
CA PHE A 3 3.03 -2.78 -10.34
C PHE A 3 1.94 -3.85 -10.12
N VAL A 4 0.95 -3.57 -9.27
CA VAL A 4 -0.17 -4.49 -9.02
C VAL A 4 -1.02 -4.68 -10.27
N MET A 5 -1.25 -3.59 -11.03
CA MET A 5 -1.98 -3.67 -12.30
C MET A 5 -1.21 -4.48 -13.34
N SER A 6 0.12 -4.35 -13.42
CA SER A 6 0.93 -5.16 -14.34
C SER A 6 0.93 -6.64 -13.96
N VAL A 7 1.03 -6.97 -12.67
CA VAL A 7 0.91 -8.35 -12.19
C VAL A 7 -0.48 -8.91 -12.50
N ALA A 8 -1.55 -8.18 -12.20
CA ALA A 8 -2.92 -8.62 -12.51
C ALA A 8 -3.15 -8.80 -14.01
N ALA A 9 -2.63 -7.90 -14.84
CA ALA A 9 -2.79 -7.96 -16.29
C ALA A 9 -1.97 -9.11 -16.93
N SER A 10 -0.77 -9.40 -16.42
CA SER A 10 0.05 -10.52 -16.92
C SER A 10 -0.51 -11.89 -16.55
N GLU A 11 -1.15 -12.01 -15.39
CA GLU A 11 -1.73 -13.27 -14.92
C GLU A 11 -3.10 -13.56 -15.55
N LEU A 12 -3.85 -12.55 -16.02
CA LEU A 12 -5.21 -12.69 -16.51
C LEU A 12 -5.33 -13.65 -17.72
N PRO A 13 -4.48 -13.60 -18.78
CA PRO A 13 -4.54 -14.53 -19.90
C PRO A 13 -4.20 -15.97 -19.48
N GLU A 14 -3.25 -16.14 -18.57
CA GLU A 14 -2.83 -17.45 -18.07
C GLU A 14 -3.87 -18.06 -17.14
N MET A 15 -4.49 -17.25 -16.29
CA MET A 15 -5.60 -17.67 -15.42
C MET A 15 -6.83 -18.11 -16.23
N SER A 16 -7.11 -17.46 -17.37
CA SER A 16 -8.23 -17.82 -18.25
C SER A 16 -7.99 -19.10 -19.06
N ARG A 17 -6.71 -19.47 -19.28
CA ARG A 17 -6.31 -20.69 -19.99
C ARG A 17 -6.23 -21.92 -19.08
N SER A 18 -6.11 -21.72 -17.76
CA SER A 18 -6.04 -22.83 -16.82
C SER A 18 -7.40 -23.52 -16.68
N GLY A 19 -7.57 -24.67 -17.32
CA GLY A 19 -8.81 -25.46 -17.26
C GLY A 19 -9.08 -26.12 -15.89
N GLN A 20 -8.17 -25.96 -14.90
CA GLN A 20 -8.31 -26.56 -13.56
C GLN A 20 -8.36 -25.48 -12.48
N LEU A 21 -9.39 -25.55 -11.64
CA LEU A 21 -9.57 -24.64 -10.48
C LEU A 21 -8.39 -24.64 -9.49
N SER A 22 -7.64 -25.76 -9.41
CA SER A 22 -6.43 -25.87 -8.59
C SER A 22 -5.31 -24.97 -9.09
N ASP A 23 -5.09 -24.89 -10.39
CA ASP A 23 -4.07 -24.05 -11.02
C ASP A 23 -4.42 -22.56 -10.85
N LEU A 24 -5.69 -22.20 -11.09
CA LEU A 24 -6.18 -20.85 -10.86
C LEU A 24 -5.97 -20.41 -9.40
N THR A 25 -6.24 -21.30 -8.43
CA THR A 25 -6.06 -21.01 -7.00
C THR A 25 -4.58 -20.80 -6.66
N SER A 26 -3.68 -21.64 -7.17
CA SER A 26 -2.24 -21.53 -6.96
C SER A 26 -1.71 -20.20 -7.49
N ARG A 27 -2.02 -19.87 -8.74
CA ARG A 27 -1.61 -18.60 -9.37
C ARG A 27 -2.15 -17.38 -8.64
N SER A 28 -3.43 -17.42 -8.22
CA SER A 28 -4.03 -16.34 -7.42
C SER A 28 -3.31 -16.14 -6.09
N ASN A 29 -2.93 -17.23 -5.42
CA ASN A 29 -2.19 -17.18 -4.15
C ASN A 29 -0.78 -16.62 -4.36
N ASP A 30 -0.07 -17.02 -5.39
CA ASP A 30 1.28 -16.55 -5.69
C ASP A 30 1.29 -15.07 -6.07
N ALA A 31 0.35 -14.63 -6.91
CA ALA A 31 0.18 -13.23 -7.26
C ALA A 31 -0.15 -12.39 -6.02
N MET A 32 -1.03 -12.88 -5.13
CA MET A 32 -1.38 -12.22 -3.88
C MET A 32 -0.17 -12.06 -2.96
N ARG A 33 0.64 -13.11 -2.78
CA ARG A 33 1.85 -13.09 -1.93
C ARG A 33 2.86 -12.08 -2.46
N LYS A 34 3.20 -12.16 -3.76
CA LYS A 34 4.13 -11.23 -4.41
C LYS A 34 3.67 -9.78 -4.29
N SER A 35 2.40 -9.51 -4.59
CA SER A 35 1.85 -8.14 -4.50
C SER A 35 1.85 -7.62 -3.08
N MET A 36 1.43 -8.42 -2.09
CA MET A 36 1.44 -8.01 -0.68
C MET A 36 2.84 -7.71 -0.18
N PHE A 37 3.85 -8.49 -0.60
CA PHE A 37 5.24 -8.26 -0.22
C PHE A 37 5.71 -6.85 -0.57
N PHE A 38 5.50 -6.40 -1.81
CA PHE A 38 5.91 -5.06 -2.24
C PHE A 38 5.00 -3.95 -1.70
N VAL A 39 3.69 -4.19 -1.68
CA VAL A 39 2.71 -3.16 -1.29
C VAL A 39 2.78 -2.85 0.20
N LEU A 40 2.99 -3.84 1.07
CA LEU A 40 3.16 -3.58 2.50
C LEU A 40 4.43 -2.78 2.79
N PHE A 41 5.55 -3.10 2.13
CA PHE A 41 6.75 -2.29 2.23
C PHE A 41 6.49 -0.84 1.79
N THR A 42 5.87 -0.65 0.62
CA THR A 42 5.54 0.70 0.12
C THR A 42 4.64 1.46 1.10
N ALA A 43 3.61 0.80 1.65
CA ALA A 43 2.69 1.42 2.59
C ALA A 43 3.40 1.91 3.86
N VAL A 44 4.27 1.08 4.45
CA VAL A 44 5.00 1.47 5.66
C VAL A 44 6.04 2.56 5.42
N ILE A 45 6.67 2.58 4.24
CA ILE A 45 7.59 3.66 3.85
C ILE A 45 6.84 4.98 3.66
N TYR A 46 5.67 4.99 3.03
CA TYR A 46 4.86 6.20 2.88
C TYR A 46 4.39 6.76 4.21
N ILE A 47 4.11 5.91 5.20
CA ILE A 47 3.75 6.37 6.54
C ILE A 47 4.99 6.86 7.29
N GLY A 48 6.11 6.13 7.24
CA GLY A 48 7.31 6.41 8.04
C GLY A 48 8.22 7.50 7.48
N ALA A 49 8.35 7.58 6.16
CA ALA A 49 9.27 8.48 5.47
C ALA A 49 8.60 9.31 4.37
N GLY A 50 7.27 9.32 4.32
CA GLY A 50 6.52 10.00 3.26
C GLY A 50 6.71 11.51 3.25
N GLU A 51 6.91 12.15 4.40
CA GLU A 51 7.23 13.58 4.49
C GLU A 51 8.53 13.90 3.73
N GLN A 52 9.60 13.12 3.96
CA GLN A 52 10.88 13.29 3.28
C GLN A 52 10.78 13.02 1.77
N ILE A 53 9.90 12.09 1.37
CA ILE A 53 9.61 11.83 -0.04
C ILE A 53 8.90 13.02 -0.67
N VAL A 54 7.90 13.59 0.03
CA VAL A 54 7.17 14.78 -0.44
C VAL A 54 8.10 15.97 -0.54
N ASP A 55 8.92 16.23 0.49
CA ASP A 55 9.91 17.32 0.48
C ASP A 55 10.94 17.15 -0.64
N ALA A 56 11.42 15.93 -0.88
CA ALA A 56 12.37 15.67 -1.95
C ALA A 56 11.78 15.93 -3.35
N LEU A 57 10.47 15.73 -3.52
CA LEU A 57 9.79 15.89 -4.81
C LEU A 57 9.21 17.30 -5.03
N PHE A 58 8.71 17.92 -3.97
CA PHE A 58 7.93 19.16 -4.06
C PHE A 58 8.49 20.31 -3.22
N GLY A 59 9.47 20.07 -2.34
CA GLY A 59 10.06 21.07 -1.43
C GLY A 59 10.86 22.19 -2.12
N TRP A 60 10.36 22.71 -3.25
CA TRP A 60 10.99 23.76 -4.07
C TRP A 60 10.05 24.97 -4.19
N GLY A 61 10.62 26.15 -4.20
CA GLY A 61 9.86 27.38 -4.44
C GLY A 61 9.02 27.80 -3.23
N SER A 62 7.73 27.97 -3.40
CA SER A 62 6.77 28.42 -2.36
C SER A 62 6.17 27.31 -1.51
N PHE A 63 6.58 26.04 -1.72
CA PHE A 63 6.06 24.90 -0.98
C PHE A 63 6.64 24.87 0.44
N SER A 64 5.76 24.97 1.44
CA SER A 64 6.15 25.08 2.85
C SER A 64 6.28 23.69 3.53
N SER A 65 6.89 23.68 4.72
CA SER A 65 6.93 22.46 5.54
C SER A 65 5.53 22.00 5.99
N ASP A 66 4.60 22.92 6.21
CA ASP A 66 3.21 22.60 6.57
C ASP A 66 2.44 21.99 5.38
N ASP A 67 2.76 22.40 4.15
CA ASP A 67 2.24 21.76 2.94
C ASP A 67 2.77 20.32 2.83
N SER A 68 4.06 20.11 3.09
CA SER A 68 4.68 18.78 3.10
C SER A 68 4.02 17.85 4.12
N LEU A 69 3.77 18.34 5.33
CA LEU A 69 3.08 17.58 6.37
C LEU A 69 1.65 17.21 5.96
N THR A 70 0.93 18.13 5.34
CA THR A 70 -0.45 17.88 4.87
C THR A 70 -0.47 16.83 3.76
N VAL A 71 0.38 16.97 2.76
CA VAL A 71 0.49 15.98 1.67
C VAL A 71 0.93 14.62 2.22
N TRP A 72 1.89 14.59 3.15
CA TRP A 72 2.28 13.36 3.83
C TRP A 72 1.14 12.72 4.62
N ALA A 73 0.33 13.51 5.32
CA ALA A 73 -0.82 12.99 6.07
C ALA A 73 -1.86 12.34 5.13
N VAL A 74 -2.15 12.98 3.99
CA VAL A 74 -3.02 12.42 2.94
C VAL A 74 -2.43 11.13 2.37
N LEU A 75 -1.12 11.13 2.04
CA LEU A 75 -0.40 9.96 1.52
C LEU A 75 -0.43 8.81 2.53
N SER A 76 -0.21 9.09 3.80
CA SER A 76 -0.26 8.12 4.90
C SER A 76 -1.65 7.51 5.05
N ALA A 77 -2.70 8.33 5.00
CA ALA A 77 -4.09 7.88 5.04
C ALA A 77 -4.44 6.94 3.87
N TYR A 78 -4.04 7.29 2.64
CA TYR A 78 -4.19 6.41 1.47
C TYR A 78 -3.38 5.12 1.61
N SER A 79 -2.19 5.18 2.23
CA SER A 79 -1.30 4.04 2.38
C SER A 79 -1.90 2.93 3.23
N LEU A 80 -2.77 3.25 4.18
CA LEU A 80 -3.54 2.27 4.96
C LEU A 80 -4.48 1.43 4.07
N GLY A 81 -4.92 1.97 2.94
CA GLY A 81 -5.76 1.29 1.96
C GLY A 81 -4.98 0.51 0.90
N LEU A 82 -3.68 0.75 0.71
CA LEU A 82 -2.91 0.14 -0.39
C LEU A 82 -2.96 -1.40 -0.39
N PRO A 83 -2.79 -2.11 0.74
CA PRO A 83 -2.88 -3.57 0.75
C PRO A 83 -4.27 -4.06 0.35
N ALA A 84 -5.32 -3.34 0.76
CA ALA A 84 -6.69 -3.66 0.37
C ALA A 84 -6.92 -3.44 -1.12
N VAL A 85 -6.45 -2.31 -1.69
CA VAL A 85 -6.54 -2.03 -3.13
C VAL A 85 -5.83 -3.10 -3.95
N ALA A 86 -4.62 -3.52 -3.52
CA ALA A 86 -3.88 -4.58 -4.20
C ALA A 86 -4.63 -5.92 -4.17
N ALA A 87 -5.13 -6.31 -2.99
CA ALA A 87 -5.92 -7.52 -2.83
C ALA A 87 -7.21 -7.48 -3.66
N SER A 88 -7.93 -6.36 -3.67
CA SER A 88 -9.19 -6.24 -4.41
C SER A 88 -8.97 -6.44 -5.91
N ARG A 89 -7.89 -5.89 -6.49
CA ARG A 89 -7.56 -6.06 -7.92
C ARG A 89 -7.32 -7.53 -8.28
N LEU A 90 -6.56 -8.25 -7.47
CA LEU A 90 -6.30 -9.67 -7.70
C LEU A 90 -7.54 -10.54 -7.52
N LEU A 91 -8.39 -10.23 -6.52
CA LEU A 91 -9.67 -10.92 -6.35
C LEU A 91 -10.66 -10.63 -7.49
N GLN A 92 -10.68 -9.41 -8.03
CA GLN A 92 -11.47 -9.06 -9.21
C GLN A 92 -11.01 -9.89 -10.43
N THR A 93 -9.69 -9.97 -10.66
CA THR A 93 -9.10 -10.78 -11.73
C THR A 93 -9.50 -12.27 -11.61
N SER A 94 -9.45 -12.81 -10.39
CA SER A 94 -9.89 -14.18 -10.11
C SER A 94 -11.39 -14.38 -10.40
N CYS A 95 -12.25 -13.41 -10.05
CA CYS A 95 -13.67 -13.45 -10.39
C CYS A 95 -13.91 -13.43 -11.91
N TRP A 96 -13.19 -12.59 -12.63
CA TRP A 96 -13.30 -12.48 -14.09
C TRP A 96 -12.85 -13.77 -14.79
N SER A 97 -11.78 -14.41 -14.31
CA SER A 97 -11.33 -15.71 -14.85
C SER A 97 -12.35 -16.83 -14.62
N LEU A 98 -13.23 -16.68 -13.62
CA LEU A 98 -14.36 -17.58 -13.36
C LEU A 98 -15.64 -17.18 -14.12
N GLY A 99 -15.58 -16.17 -14.99
CA GLY A 99 -16.72 -15.65 -15.75
C GLY A 99 -17.67 -14.74 -14.96
N ASP A 100 -17.33 -14.43 -13.70
CA ASP A 100 -18.14 -13.54 -12.86
C ASP A 100 -17.70 -12.08 -13.01
N THR A 101 -18.32 -11.36 -13.93
CA THR A 101 -18.08 -9.93 -14.14
C THR A 101 -19.06 -9.04 -13.35
N LYS A 102 -20.28 -9.52 -13.13
CA LYS A 102 -21.36 -8.75 -12.48
C LYS A 102 -21.13 -8.58 -10.99
N GLY A 103 -20.54 -9.59 -10.33
CA GLY A 103 -20.27 -9.56 -8.89
C GLY A 103 -19.29 -8.45 -8.50
N PRO A 104 -18.07 -8.42 -9.06
CA PRO A 104 -17.11 -7.35 -8.82
C PRO A 104 -17.65 -5.96 -9.16
N ALA A 105 -18.41 -5.79 -10.24
CA ALA A 105 -19.02 -4.52 -10.62
C ALA A 105 -19.99 -3.97 -9.55
N LYS A 106 -20.85 -4.83 -8.99
CA LYS A 106 -21.75 -4.45 -7.88
C LYS A 106 -20.98 -4.06 -6.62
N ILE A 107 -19.94 -4.81 -6.28
CA ILE A 107 -19.10 -4.53 -5.10
C ILE A 107 -18.32 -3.23 -5.30
N ALA A 108 -17.85 -2.91 -6.51
CA ALA A 108 -17.24 -1.63 -6.82
C ALA A 108 -18.22 -0.46 -6.60
N GLY A 109 -19.49 -0.62 -6.96
CA GLY A 109 -20.55 0.36 -6.63
C GLY A 109 -20.70 0.58 -5.12
N ILE A 110 -20.72 -0.50 -4.32
CA ILE A 110 -20.76 -0.41 -2.85
C ILE A 110 -19.52 0.33 -2.33
N ARG A 111 -18.34 0.06 -2.87
CA ARG A 111 -17.11 0.77 -2.51
C ARG A 111 -17.23 2.27 -2.71
N VAL A 112 -17.79 2.73 -3.84
CA VAL A 112 -17.98 4.16 -4.11
C VAL A 112 -18.90 4.79 -3.07
N VAL A 113 -20.04 4.14 -2.77
CA VAL A 113 -20.98 4.64 -1.76
C VAL A 113 -20.31 4.73 -0.37
N VAL A 114 -19.60 3.68 0.05
CA VAL A 114 -18.90 3.68 1.35
C VAL A 114 -17.80 4.75 1.38
N ALA A 115 -17.01 4.89 0.31
CA ALA A 115 -15.96 5.91 0.22
C ALA A 115 -16.55 7.31 0.34
N SER A 116 -17.67 7.60 -0.34
CA SER A 116 -18.35 8.89 -0.27
C SER A 116 -18.92 9.17 1.11
N LEU A 117 -19.65 8.22 1.69
CA LEU A 117 -20.26 8.41 3.01
C LEU A 117 -19.21 8.60 4.11
N VAL A 118 -18.24 7.70 4.20
CA VAL A 118 -17.19 7.77 5.23
C VAL A 118 -16.26 8.95 4.97
N GLY A 119 -15.87 9.17 3.71
CA GLY A 119 -14.98 10.26 3.33
C GLY A 119 -15.58 11.64 3.66
N LEU A 120 -16.84 11.89 3.28
CA LEU A 120 -17.53 13.14 3.61
C LEU A 120 -17.74 13.30 5.12
N SER A 121 -18.11 12.22 5.84
CA SER A 121 -18.28 12.27 7.29
C SER A 121 -16.99 12.60 8.03
N LEU A 122 -15.83 12.20 7.51
CA LEU A 122 -14.52 12.52 8.08
C LEU A 122 -13.95 13.85 7.57
N MET A 123 -14.28 14.24 6.35
CA MET A 123 -13.79 15.48 5.74
C MET A 123 -14.17 16.70 6.58
N PHE A 124 -15.45 16.86 6.93
CA PHE A 124 -15.92 18.06 7.63
C PHE A 124 -15.28 18.27 9.01
N PRO A 125 -15.20 17.26 9.92
CA PRO A 125 -14.55 17.46 11.20
C PRO A 125 -13.04 17.63 11.08
N LEU A 126 -12.37 16.96 10.13
CA LEU A 126 -10.94 17.11 9.91
C LEU A 126 -10.58 18.44 9.21
N ASP A 127 -11.50 19.03 8.46
CA ASP A 127 -11.30 20.34 7.84
C ASP A 127 -11.27 21.49 8.87
N LEU A 128 -11.69 21.23 10.11
CA LEU A 128 -11.52 22.16 11.23
C LEU A 128 -10.09 22.17 11.77
N LEU A 129 -9.26 21.23 11.35
CA LEU A 129 -7.86 21.09 11.77
C LEU A 129 -6.94 21.49 10.62
N ALA A 130 -5.82 22.13 10.96
CA ALA A 130 -4.77 22.51 10.02
C ALA A 130 -3.40 22.23 10.62
N PHE A 131 -2.39 22.04 9.77
CA PHE A 131 -0.99 22.09 10.23
C PHE A 131 -0.51 23.54 10.23
N ALA A 132 0.08 23.96 11.35
CA ALA A 132 0.77 25.23 11.46
C ALA A 132 1.94 25.09 12.45
N GLU A 133 3.08 25.68 12.14
CA GLU A 133 4.30 25.65 12.97
C GLU A 133 4.74 24.23 13.40
N GLY A 134 4.52 23.23 12.51
CA GLY A 134 4.85 21.82 12.77
C GLY A 134 3.87 21.08 13.68
N GLY A 135 2.73 21.68 14.08
CA GLY A 135 1.70 21.07 14.92
C GLY A 135 0.31 21.13 14.32
N ILE A 136 -0.63 20.39 14.93
CA ILE A 136 -2.06 20.42 14.54
C ILE A 136 -2.73 21.53 15.34
N THR A 137 -3.36 22.48 14.63
CA THR A 137 -4.11 23.60 15.22
C THR A 137 -5.55 23.65 14.69
N THR A 138 -6.39 24.46 15.31
CA THR A 138 -7.76 24.69 14.88
C THR A 138 -7.83 25.80 13.80
N LYS A 139 -8.91 25.85 13.04
CA LYS A 139 -9.17 26.58 11.78
C LYS A 139 -8.84 28.08 11.69
N ASP A 140 -8.47 28.75 12.76
CA ASP A 140 -8.15 30.18 12.75
C ASP A 140 -6.74 30.51 12.21
N THR A 141 -6.02 29.50 11.74
CA THR A 141 -4.67 29.63 11.17
C THR A 141 -4.71 29.52 9.64
N GLN A 142 -3.84 30.27 8.97
CA GLN A 142 -3.71 30.27 7.49
C GLN A 142 -3.00 29.00 6.95
N GLY A 143 -2.96 27.89 7.72
CA GLY A 143 -2.33 26.63 7.32
C GLY A 143 -3.21 25.74 6.45
N PRO A 144 -2.61 24.73 5.79
CA PRO A 144 -3.36 23.79 4.94
C PRO A 144 -4.26 22.87 5.79
N HIS A 145 -5.52 22.76 5.41
CA HIS A 145 -6.55 22.01 6.13
C HIS A 145 -6.47 20.50 5.90
N LEU A 146 -6.87 19.72 6.91
CA LEU A 146 -6.80 18.26 6.91
C LEU A 146 -8.05 17.56 6.32
N GLY A 147 -9.00 18.28 5.73
CA GLY A 147 -10.20 17.68 5.13
C GLY A 147 -9.90 16.62 4.08
N ALA A 148 -8.82 16.80 3.29
CA ALA A 148 -8.37 15.81 2.31
C ALA A 148 -7.92 14.48 2.94
N VAL A 149 -7.41 14.51 4.17
CA VAL A 149 -7.06 13.29 4.93
C VAL A 149 -8.32 12.48 5.23
N GLY A 150 -9.44 13.15 5.53
CA GLY A 150 -10.74 12.49 5.74
C GLY A 150 -11.21 11.72 4.51
N LEU A 151 -11.10 12.32 3.32
CA LEU A 151 -11.43 11.65 2.05
C LEU A 151 -10.51 10.46 1.78
N ALA A 152 -9.21 10.59 2.07
CA ALA A 152 -8.24 9.53 1.93
C ALA A 152 -8.54 8.34 2.85
N LEU A 153 -8.87 8.60 4.13
CA LEU A 153 -9.30 7.58 5.08
C LEU A 153 -10.60 6.89 4.65
N GLY A 154 -11.57 7.66 4.15
CA GLY A 154 -12.81 7.10 3.59
C GLY A 154 -12.56 6.13 2.45
N SER A 155 -11.64 6.48 1.54
CA SER A 155 -11.20 5.60 0.46
C SER A 155 -10.48 4.34 0.97
N ALA A 156 -9.63 4.47 2.00
CA ALA A 156 -8.95 3.35 2.62
C ALA A 156 -9.95 2.36 3.24
N VAL A 157 -10.90 2.86 4.06
CA VAL A 157 -11.97 2.05 4.66
C VAL A 157 -12.80 1.35 3.59
N ALA A 158 -13.23 2.05 2.56
CA ALA A 158 -13.99 1.49 1.45
C ALA A 158 -13.25 0.36 0.72
N SER A 159 -11.92 0.48 0.58
CA SER A 159 -11.08 -0.56 -0.02
C SER A 159 -11.05 -1.84 0.83
N TRP A 160 -11.02 -1.73 2.15
CA TRP A 160 -11.10 -2.88 3.05
C TRP A 160 -12.49 -3.55 3.01
N VAL A 161 -13.58 -2.76 2.90
CA VAL A 161 -14.94 -3.29 2.70
C VAL A 161 -15.02 -4.04 1.37
N GLU A 162 -14.47 -3.48 0.29
CA GLU A 162 -14.42 -4.13 -1.03
C GLU A 162 -13.72 -5.49 -0.96
N VAL A 163 -12.50 -5.54 -0.37
CA VAL A 163 -11.74 -6.80 -0.20
C VAL A 163 -12.52 -7.82 0.61
N PHE A 164 -13.17 -7.39 1.67
CA PHE A 164 -13.97 -8.28 2.50
C PHE A 164 -15.12 -8.93 1.70
N LEU A 165 -15.85 -8.14 0.91
CA LEU A 165 -16.95 -8.62 0.09
C LEU A 165 -16.45 -9.52 -1.05
N LEU A 166 -15.38 -9.10 -1.75
CA LEU A 166 -14.75 -9.88 -2.81
C LEU A 166 -14.19 -11.20 -2.27
N SER A 167 -13.50 -11.18 -1.14
CA SER A 167 -12.91 -12.39 -0.55
C SER A 167 -13.98 -13.42 -0.17
N ARG A 168 -15.11 -12.97 0.39
CA ARG A 168 -16.25 -13.84 0.68
C ARG A 168 -16.85 -14.45 -0.58
N ARG A 169 -16.93 -13.65 -1.66
CA ARG A 169 -17.47 -14.11 -2.94
C ARG A 169 -16.53 -15.11 -3.60
N THR A 170 -15.25 -14.76 -3.75
CA THR A 170 -14.25 -15.60 -4.42
C THR A 170 -14.03 -16.93 -3.68
N LYS A 171 -14.05 -16.94 -2.34
CA LYS A 171 -13.91 -18.18 -1.54
C LYS A 171 -15.02 -19.20 -1.76
N ARG A 172 -16.19 -18.79 -2.24
CA ARG A 172 -17.25 -19.75 -2.60
C ARG A 172 -16.86 -20.60 -3.81
N SER A 173 -16.13 -20.03 -4.77
CA SER A 173 -15.66 -20.72 -5.97
C SER A 173 -14.24 -21.28 -5.83
N LEU A 174 -13.40 -20.64 -5.01
CA LEU A 174 -12.01 -21.01 -4.72
C LEU A 174 -11.79 -21.19 -3.21
N PRO A 175 -12.23 -22.32 -2.62
CA PRO A 175 -12.16 -22.52 -1.15
C PRO A 175 -10.73 -22.59 -0.60
N LYS A 176 -9.76 -22.99 -1.43
CA LYS A 176 -8.32 -23.07 -1.07
C LYS A 176 -7.56 -21.75 -1.25
N LEU A 177 -8.26 -20.62 -1.48
CA LEU A 177 -7.63 -19.32 -1.56
C LEU A 177 -7.04 -18.93 -0.19
N SER A 178 -5.79 -18.50 -0.19
CA SER A 178 -5.04 -18.12 1.03
C SER A 178 -5.77 -17.04 1.82
N SER A 179 -5.69 -17.15 3.14
CA SER A 179 -6.26 -16.12 4.01
C SER A 179 -5.41 -14.84 3.94
N LEU A 180 -6.02 -13.74 3.51
CA LEU A 180 -5.36 -12.44 3.49
C LEU A 180 -4.83 -12.04 4.89
N LYS A 181 -5.57 -12.40 5.97
CA LYS A 181 -5.15 -12.12 7.36
C LYS A 181 -3.82 -12.80 7.71
N GLY A 182 -3.67 -14.09 7.38
CA GLY A 182 -2.43 -14.82 7.65
C GLY A 182 -1.25 -14.26 6.84
N LEU A 183 -1.51 -13.85 5.59
CA LEU A 183 -0.50 -13.24 4.73
C LEU A 183 -0.06 -11.87 5.26
N LEU A 184 -1.01 -11.02 5.63
CA LEU A 184 -0.75 -9.71 6.23
C LEU A 184 0.04 -9.83 7.54
N PHE A 185 -0.26 -10.82 8.37
CA PHE A 185 0.48 -11.05 9.61
C PHE A 185 1.92 -11.51 9.32
N LYS A 186 2.10 -12.48 8.40
CA LYS A 186 3.44 -13.00 8.05
C LYS A 186 4.36 -11.93 7.45
N ILE A 187 3.85 -11.11 6.53
CA ILE A 187 4.63 -10.05 5.87
C ILE A 187 4.64 -8.75 6.70
N GLY A 188 3.64 -8.55 7.54
CA GLY A 188 3.49 -7.37 8.39
C GLY A 188 4.60 -7.22 9.43
N VAL A 189 5.11 -8.33 9.97
CA VAL A 189 6.23 -8.30 10.93
C VAL A 189 7.50 -7.69 10.33
N PRO A 190 8.05 -8.17 9.19
CA PRO A 190 9.16 -7.50 8.53
C PRO A 190 8.86 -6.05 8.13
N ALA A 191 7.62 -5.76 7.70
CA ALA A 191 7.21 -4.43 7.31
C ALA A 191 7.17 -3.46 8.50
N SER A 192 6.67 -3.88 9.66
CA SER A 192 6.69 -3.05 10.88
C SER A 192 8.12 -2.80 11.39
N LEU A 193 9.01 -3.77 11.30
CA LEU A 193 10.43 -3.57 11.62
C LEU A 193 11.11 -2.59 10.65
N ALA A 194 10.78 -2.65 9.36
CA ALA A 194 11.27 -1.68 8.38
C ALA A 194 10.72 -0.27 8.62
N PHE A 195 9.46 -0.16 9.07
CA PHE A 195 8.87 1.12 9.50
C PHE A 195 9.63 1.72 10.68
N LEU A 196 9.90 0.92 11.73
CA LEU A 196 10.67 1.38 12.89
C LEU A 196 12.08 1.83 12.50
N LEU A 197 12.74 1.11 11.61
CA LEU A 197 14.03 1.50 11.09
C LEU A 197 13.95 2.80 10.28
N ALA A 198 12.95 2.96 9.43
CA ALA A 198 12.75 4.20 8.66
C ALA A 198 12.54 5.41 9.59
N ALA A 199 11.72 5.26 10.65
CA ALA A 199 11.49 6.29 11.65
C ALA A 199 12.77 6.60 12.44
N LEU A 200 13.57 5.60 12.81
CA LEU A 200 14.86 5.79 13.47
C LEU A 200 15.85 6.51 12.57
N LEU A 201 15.97 6.10 11.29
CA LEU A 201 16.83 6.77 10.32
C LEU A 201 16.43 8.24 10.12
N LYS A 202 15.13 8.54 10.04
CA LYS A 202 14.62 9.91 9.99
C LYS A 202 15.16 10.74 11.13
N PHE A 203 15.16 10.22 12.35
CA PHE A 203 15.69 10.89 13.53
C PHE A 203 17.21 11.05 13.49
N LEU A 204 17.97 10.03 13.05
CA LEU A 204 19.44 10.04 13.03
C LEU A 204 20.04 10.92 11.93
N ILE A 205 19.42 10.94 10.75
CA ILE A 205 19.92 11.65 9.56
C ILE A 205 19.11 12.89 9.20
N GLY A 206 18.33 13.41 10.15
CA GLY A 206 17.42 14.54 9.93
C GLY A 206 18.10 15.86 9.54
N SER A 207 19.43 15.95 9.64
CA SER A 207 20.21 17.11 9.21
C SER A 207 20.54 17.13 7.71
N LEU A 208 20.27 16.04 6.98
CA LEU A 208 20.55 15.97 5.54
C LEU A 208 19.42 16.59 4.71
N PRO A 209 19.71 17.15 3.53
CA PRO A 209 18.69 17.63 2.61
C PRO A 209 17.75 16.46 2.21
N ALA A 210 16.45 16.74 2.10
CA ALA A 210 15.42 15.74 1.81
C ALA A 210 15.70 14.92 0.54
N LEU A 211 16.28 15.55 -0.47
CA LEU A 211 16.67 14.91 -1.73
C LEU A 211 17.64 13.72 -1.56
N LEU A 212 18.55 13.80 -0.58
CA LEU A 212 19.49 12.72 -0.25
C LEU A 212 18.92 11.78 0.82
N MET A 213 18.14 12.33 1.75
CA MET A 213 17.59 11.61 2.89
C MET A 213 16.54 10.57 2.43
N ALA A 214 15.62 10.95 1.55
CA ALA A 214 14.55 10.06 1.09
C ALA A 214 15.09 8.76 0.42
N PRO A 215 15.99 8.80 -0.58
CA PRO A 215 16.51 7.58 -1.18
C PRO A 215 17.36 6.75 -0.22
N LEU A 216 18.08 7.36 0.72
CA LEU A 216 18.84 6.64 1.75
C LEU A 216 17.90 5.86 2.68
N ILE A 217 16.85 6.50 3.20
CA ILE A 217 15.87 5.83 4.06
C ILE A 217 15.19 4.68 3.32
N ILE A 218 14.73 4.90 2.08
CA ILE A 218 14.08 3.88 1.26
C ILE A 218 15.04 2.71 0.99
N GLY A 219 16.28 3.00 0.61
CA GLY A 219 17.28 1.98 0.27
C GLY A 219 17.67 1.12 1.47
N ILE A 220 18.02 1.76 2.61
CA ILE A 220 18.43 1.06 3.83
C ILE A 220 17.26 0.25 4.42
N SER A 221 16.07 0.86 4.52
CA SER A 221 14.88 0.18 5.02
C SER A 221 14.41 -0.94 4.09
N GLY A 222 14.56 -0.78 2.77
CA GLY A 222 14.24 -1.80 1.78
C GLY A 222 15.19 -3.00 1.84
N LEU A 223 16.49 -2.75 2.00
CA LEU A 223 17.47 -3.81 2.20
C LEU A 223 17.20 -4.57 3.52
N PHE A 224 16.96 -3.84 4.59
CA PHE A 224 16.64 -4.43 5.90
C PHE A 224 15.34 -5.25 5.83
N TYR A 225 14.28 -4.71 5.23
CA TYR A 225 13.02 -5.43 5.01
C TYR A 225 13.24 -6.76 4.27
N THR A 226 14.03 -6.72 3.19
CA THR A 226 14.33 -7.90 2.38
C THR A 226 15.12 -8.94 3.18
N LEU A 227 16.10 -8.51 3.98
CA LEU A 227 16.90 -9.41 4.83
C LEU A 227 16.05 -10.03 5.94
N VAL A 228 15.20 -9.27 6.62
CA VAL A 228 14.31 -9.80 7.66
C VAL A 228 13.29 -10.77 7.05
N ALA A 229 12.71 -10.43 5.89
CA ALA A 229 11.80 -11.30 5.17
C ALA A 229 12.47 -12.60 4.74
N PHE A 230 13.72 -12.54 4.30
CA PHE A 230 14.51 -13.72 3.94
C PHE A 230 14.73 -14.63 5.17
N ARG A 231 15.12 -14.06 6.31
CA ARG A 231 15.28 -14.84 7.57
C ARG A 231 13.96 -15.41 8.09
N SER A 232 12.85 -14.76 7.80
CA SER A 232 11.50 -15.23 8.16
C SER A 232 10.94 -16.29 7.19
N GLY A 233 11.74 -16.76 6.24
CA GLY A 233 11.32 -17.79 5.26
C GLY A 233 10.23 -17.31 4.31
N ILE A 234 10.25 -16.02 3.95
CA ILE A 234 9.34 -15.44 2.95
C ILE A 234 9.99 -15.61 1.58
N GLU A 235 9.42 -16.47 0.72
CA GLU A 235 9.99 -16.84 -0.57
C GLU A 235 10.14 -15.64 -1.53
N GLU A 236 9.27 -14.66 -1.41
CA GLU A 236 9.26 -13.46 -2.23
C GLU A 236 10.52 -12.60 -2.07
N SER A 237 11.23 -12.71 -0.95
CA SER A 237 12.52 -12.05 -0.73
C SER A 237 13.59 -12.47 -1.74
N HIS A 238 13.51 -13.70 -2.25
CA HIS A 238 14.40 -14.21 -3.29
C HIS A 238 14.26 -13.46 -4.63
N LEU A 239 13.10 -12.82 -4.91
CA LEU A 239 12.90 -12.05 -6.13
C LEU A 239 13.85 -10.84 -6.20
N ILE A 240 14.16 -10.25 -5.05
CA ILE A 240 15.10 -9.11 -4.95
C ILE A 240 16.55 -9.62 -4.84
N LEU A 241 16.80 -10.69 -4.08
CA LEU A 241 18.17 -11.16 -3.82
C LEU A 241 18.80 -11.91 -5.00
N ARG A 242 18.01 -12.60 -5.84
CA ARG A 242 18.55 -13.34 -7.02
C ARG A 242 19.31 -12.45 -8.03
N PRO A 243 18.81 -11.29 -8.48
CA PRO A 243 19.55 -10.44 -9.39
C PRO A 243 20.82 -9.86 -8.75
N ILE A 244 20.75 -9.47 -7.46
CA ILE A 244 21.90 -8.92 -6.71
C ILE A 244 23.01 -9.98 -6.61
N ARG A 245 22.67 -11.22 -6.31
CA ARG A 245 23.62 -12.34 -6.25
C ARG A 245 24.25 -12.63 -7.61
N LYS A 246 23.50 -12.52 -8.72
CA LYS A 246 24.06 -12.67 -10.08
C LYS A 246 25.06 -11.57 -10.44
N ILE A 247 24.87 -10.36 -9.96
CA ILE A 247 25.78 -9.23 -10.20
C ILE A 247 27.09 -9.42 -9.39
N LEU A 248 26.97 -9.81 -8.10
CA LEU A 248 28.11 -10.01 -7.20
C LEU A 248 28.97 -11.23 -7.56
N TYR A 249 28.40 -12.27 -8.19
CA TYR A 249 29.14 -13.48 -8.60
C TYR A 249 29.60 -13.44 -10.07
N ARG A 250 29.41 -12.34 -10.80
CA ARG A 250 29.84 -12.16 -12.19
C ARG A 250 31.09 -11.25 -12.32
N SER A 251 31.59 -10.77 -11.19
CA SER A 251 32.90 -10.13 -11.01
C SER A 251 33.83 -11.12 -10.32
#